data_317ee4d65319e74ae316a73d6ac78695
#
_entry.id   317ee4d65319e74ae316a73d6ac78695
#
_cell.length_a   1.000
_cell.length_b   1.000
_cell.length_c   1.000
_cell.angle_alpha   90.00
_cell.angle_beta   90.00
_cell.angle_gamma   90.00
#
_symmetry.space_group_name_H-M   'P 1'
#
loop_
_entity.id
_entity.type
_entity.pdbx_description
1 polymer ?
#
loop_
_entity_poly.entity_id
_entity_poly.type
_entity_poly.pdbx_seq_one_letter_code
_entity_poly.pdbx_strand_id
1 'polypeptide(L)'
;AFALAIPLGANIGGMGTPIGTPPNAIALGALNDAIARGDLAANPVSFGQWMAFGIPYVIILMVVAWVLLMKIYPIKMKEMVLNIEGAGKFDTSPKAIIVYITFVLCVLLWVTGKGVHGINDNAIAMIPMAVFALTGVITKKDLNEMSWDVLWLVAGGFALGVGLNATGLAAHLIKTIPFASWSPVALMVGCGIICLFMANFMSHTSTATLLVPILCAVGIACQDNLVGLGGVTALLVSVAFASSLGMSLPISTPPNALAHATGYTDTNGMAKTGVVMGLCGLVLSWGMMILLAK
;
A
#
# COMPACT_ATOMS: atom_id res chain seq x y z
N ALA A 1 -15.34 -11.65 15.88
CA ALA A 1 -15.36 -10.30 15.27
C ALA A 1 -14.13 -9.49 15.66
N PHE A 2 -13.88 -9.23 16.96
CA PHE A 2 -12.79 -8.33 17.39
C PHE A 2 -11.40 -8.77 16.91
N ALA A 3 -11.06 -10.06 17.05
CA ALA A 3 -9.76 -10.56 16.61
C ALA A 3 -9.54 -10.43 15.10
N LEU A 4 -10.60 -10.46 14.28
CA LEU A 4 -10.54 -10.20 12.83
C LEU A 4 -10.52 -8.70 12.49
N ALA A 5 -11.08 -7.85 13.35
CA ALA A 5 -11.09 -6.40 13.11
C ALA A 5 -9.68 -5.80 13.13
N ILE A 6 -8.78 -6.35 13.97
CA ILE A 6 -7.40 -5.85 14.11
C ILE A 6 -6.60 -6.02 12.81
N PRO A 7 -6.46 -7.24 12.24
CA PRO A 7 -5.71 -7.41 11.00
C PRO A 7 -6.37 -6.72 9.80
N LEU A 8 -7.71 -6.72 9.72
CA LEU A 8 -8.41 -5.97 8.68
C LEU A 8 -8.14 -4.47 8.79
N GLY A 9 -8.24 -3.90 10.00
CA GLY A 9 -7.95 -2.50 10.23
C GLY A 9 -6.51 -2.11 9.91
N ALA A 10 -5.54 -2.95 10.26
CA ALA A 10 -4.13 -2.73 9.98
C ALA A 10 -3.85 -2.74 8.45
N ASN A 11 -4.38 -3.74 7.73
CA ASN A 11 -4.19 -3.86 6.29
C ASN A 11 -4.88 -2.70 5.53
N ILE A 12 -6.11 -2.37 5.90
CA ILE A 12 -6.87 -1.27 5.28
C ILE A 12 -6.20 0.07 5.57
N GLY A 13 -5.84 0.33 6.84
CA GLY A 13 -5.22 1.59 7.26
C GLY A 13 -3.93 1.92 6.54
N GLY A 14 -3.12 0.90 6.22
CA GLY A 14 -1.88 1.06 5.46
C GLY A 14 -2.06 1.69 4.08
N MET A 15 -3.21 1.56 3.45
CA MET A 15 -3.46 2.13 2.11
C MET A 15 -3.66 3.65 2.13
N GLY A 16 -3.91 4.25 3.30
CA GLY A 16 -4.21 5.68 3.43
C GLY A 16 -3.05 6.62 3.14
N THR A 17 -1.81 6.16 3.25
CA THR A 17 -0.62 7.00 3.03
C THR A 17 0.41 6.30 2.14
N PRO A 18 1.28 7.04 1.45
CA PRO A 18 2.33 6.46 0.59
C PRO A 18 3.25 5.47 1.32
N ILE A 19 3.50 5.70 2.61
CA ILE A 19 4.41 4.91 3.44
C ILE A 19 3.72 3.88 4.34
N GLY A 20 2.39 3.84 4.34
CA GLY A 20 1.61 2.99 5.24
C GLY A 20 1.69 1.50 4.91
N THR A 21 1.98 1.17 3.65
CA THR A 21 2.22 -0.21 3.21
C THR A 21 3.22 -0.22 2.04
N PRO A 22 4.13 -1.23 1.96
CA PRO A 22 5.15 -1.30 0.91
C PRO A 22 4.61 -1.23 -0.53
N PRO A 23 3.49 -1.83 -0.91
CA PRO A 23 2.93 -1.70 -2.25
C PRO A 23 2.75 -0.27 -2.72
N ASN A 24 2.34 0.63 -1.84
CA ASN A 24 2.15 2.05 -2.17
C ASN A 24 3.49 2.70 -2.58
N ALA A 25 4.52 2.50 -1.77
CA ALA A 25 5.86 3.03 -2.04
C ALA A 25 6.46 2.43 -3.32
N ILE A 26 6.25 1.13 -3.57
CA ILE A 26 6.74 0.43 -4.78
C ILE A 26 6.04 1.00 -6.03
N ALA A 27 4.73 1.18 -5.99
CA ALA A 27 3.99 1.75 -7.11
C ALA A 27 4.41 3.20 -7.42
N LEU A 28 4.57 4.03 -6.37
CA LEU A 28 5.07 5.40 -6.53
C LEU A 28 6.51 5.44 -7.03
N GLY A 29 7.37 4.53 -6.56
CA GLY A 29 8.73 4.39 -7.05
C GLY A 29 8.76 4.08 -8.54
N ALA A 30 8.02 3.08 -8.99
CA ALA A 30 7.92 2.71 -10.41
C ALA A 30 7.35 3.85 -11.28
N LEU A 31 6.34 4.56 -10.78
CA LEU A 31 5.77 5.74 -11.44
C LEU A 31 6.82 6.85 -11.60
N ASN A 32 7.51 7.20 -10.51
CA ASN A 32 8.51 8.26 -10.52
C ASN A 32 9.71 7.92 -11.41
N ASP A 33 10.14 6.65 -11.43
CA ASP A 33 11.20 6.17 -12.29
C ASP A 33 10.81 6.26 -13.78
N ALA A 34 9.57 5.89 -14.13
CA ALA A 34 9.06 6.01 -15.49
C ALA A 34 8.99 7.47 -15.94
N ILE A 35 8.56 8.39 -15.08
CA ILE A 35 8.56 9.83 -15.34
C ILE A 35 9.99 10.36 -15.50
N ALA A 36 10.91 9.96 -14.63
CA ALA A 36 12.31 10.41 -14.66
C ALA A 36 13.05 9.95 -15.92
N ARG A 37 12.73 8.77 -16.45
CA ARG A 37 13.27 8.27 -17.72
C ARG A 37 12.63 8.91 -18.95
N GLY A 38 11.54 9.65 -18.80
CA GLY A 38 10.77 10.20 -19.91
C GLY A 38 9.85 9.20 -20.62
N ASP A 39 9.67 8.00 -20.04
CA ASP A 39 8.78 6.96 -20.57
C ASP A 39 7.30 7.36 -20.40
N LEU A 40 7.01 8.22 -19.45
CA LEU A 40 5.66 8.66 -19.09
C LEU A 40 5.61 10.17 -18.86
N ALA A 41 4.76 10.85 -19.63
CA ALA A 41 4.47 12.29 -19.44
C ALA A 41 3.36 12.47 -18.40
N ALA A 42 3.69 12.37 -17.13
CA ALA A 42 2.77 12.54 -16.00
C ALA A 42 3.44 13.34 -14.87
N ASN A 43 2.63 13.83 -13.95
CA ASN A 43 3.14 14.45 -12.73
C ASN A 43 3.33 13.41 -11.63
N PRO A 44 4.41 13.49 -10.83
CA PRO A 44 4.57 12.68 -9.65
C PRO A 44 3.40 12.88 -8.67
N VAL A 45 2.94 11.80 -8.07
CA VAL A 45 1.91 11.89 -7.01
C VAL A 45 2.61 12.25 -5.70
N SER A 46 2.27 13.42 -5.15
CA SER A 46 2.80 13.86 -3.86
C SER A 46 2.16 13.11 -2.69
N PHE A 47 2.79 13.17 -1.52
CA PHE A 47 2.27 12.59 -0.28
C PHE A 47 0.85 13.08 0.03
N GLY A 48 0.63 14.40 -0.05
CA GLY A 48 -0.69 15.00 0.18
C GLY A 48 -1.74 14.59 -0.85
N GLN A 49 -1.37 14.48 -2.12
CA GLN A 49 -2.27 13.98 -3.16
C GLN A 49 -2.68 12.53 -2.92
N TRP A 50 -1.73 11.67 -2.53
CA TRP A 50 -2.08 10.29 -2.15
C TRP A 50 -3.08 10.28 -1.01
N MET A 51 -2.84 11.05 0.05
CA MET A 51 -3.76 11.11 1.20
C MET A 51 -5.14 11.64 0.81
N ALA A 52 -5.23 12.55 -0.14
CA ALA A 52 -6.50 13.12 -0.57
C ALA A 52 -7.48 12.08 -1.14
N PHE A 53 -6.98 11.02 -1.78
CA PHE A 53 -7.82 9.90 -2.22
C PHE A 53 -7.69 8.67 -1.32
N GLY A 54 -6.53 8.41 -0.73
CA GLY A 54 -6.27 7.24 0.09
C GLY A 54 -7.05 7.26 1.40
N ILE A 55 -7.11 8.40 2.09
CA ILE A 55 -7.86 8.51 3.36
C ILE A 55 -9.37 8.29 3.16
N PRO A 56 -10.06 8.97 2.22
CA PRO A 56 -11.47 8.66 1.94
C PRO A 56 -11.71 7.20 1.58
N TYR A 57 -10.84 6.60 0.77
CA TYR A 57 -10.90 5.19 0.43
C TYR A 57 -10.83 4.30 1.69
N VAL A 58 -9.86 4.54 2.56
CA VAL A 58 -9.68 3.80 3.81
C VAL A 58 -10.91 3.94 4.72
N ILE A 59 -11.43 5.15 4.88
CA ILE A 59 -12.62 5.40 5.72
C ILE A 59 -13.81 4.59 5.21
N ILE A 60 -14.11 4.65 3.91
CA ILE A 60 -15.22 3.91 3.31
C ILE A 60 -15.02 2.40 3.50
N LEU A 61 -13.81 1.91 3.23
CA LEU A 61 -13.50 0.48 3.34
C LEU A 61 -13.53 -0.01 4.79
N MET A 62 -13.15 0.84 5.76
CA MET A 62 -13.29 0.55 7.19
C MET A 62 -14.76 0.44 7.62
N VAL A 63 -15.63 1.30 7.10
CA VAL A 63 -17.09 1.20 7.35
C VAL A 63 -17.65 -0.09 6.75
N VAL A 64 -17.21 -0.45 5.53
CA VAL A 64 -17.60 -1.73 4.90
C VAL A 64 -17.13 -2.91 5.74
N ALA A 65 -15.88 -2.89 6.23
CA ALA A 65 -15.32 -3.92 7.10
C ALA A 65 -16.10 -4.06 8.41
N TRP A 66 -16.44 -2.93 9.03
CA TRP A 66 -17.24 -2.91 10.25
C TRP A 66 -18.62 -3.53 10.03
N VAL A 67 -19.34 -3.10 9.00
CA VAL A 67 -20.67 -3.65 8.65
C VAL A 67 -20.59 -5.14 8.33
N LEU A 68 -19.55 -5.57 7.57
CA LEU A 68 -19.34 -6.96 7.21
C LEU A 68 -19.11 -7.82 8.46
N LEU A 69 -18.22 -7.40 9.36
CA LEU A 69 -17.93 -8.11 10.59
C LEU A 69 -19.15 -8.24 11.49
N MET A 70 -19.94 -7.17 11.61
CA MET A 70 -21.19 -7.20 12.40
C MET A 70 -22.24 -8.14 11.82
N LYS A 71 -22.30 -8.29 10.48
CA LYS A 71 -23.23 -9.22 9.83
C LYS A 71 -22.77 -10.67 9.90
N ILE A 72 -21.47 -10.93 9.69
CA ILE A 72 -20.93 -12.31 9.69
C ILE A 72 -20.79 -12.84 11.13
N TYR A 73 -20.40 -11.97 12.06
CA TYR A 73 -20.14 -12.30 13.47
C TYR A 73 -20.95 -11.40 14.39
N PRO A 74 -22.27 -11.57 14.49
CA PRO A 74 -23.11 -10.71 15.32
C PRO A 74 -22.66 -10.77 16.79
N ILE A 75 -22.47 -9.60 17.39
CA ILE A 75 -22.05 -9.49 18.78
C ILE A 75 -23.23 -9.82 19.68
N LYS A 76 -23.10 -10.88 20.48
CA LYS A 76 -24.11 -11.32 21.43
C LYS A 76 -23.94 -10.71 22.83
N MET A 77 -22.76 -10.16 23.11
CA MET A 77 -22.46 -9.52 24.40
C MET A 77 -22.85 -8.05 24.38
N LYS A 78 -23.51 -7.59 25.43
CA LYS A 78 -23.91 -6.17 25.60
C LYS A 78 -22.78 -5.31 26.16
N GLU A 79 -21.89 -5.90 26.93
CA GLU A 79 -20.78 -5.21 27.57
C GLU A 79 -19.51 -6.08 27.49
N MET A 80 -18.37 -5.46 27.27
CA MET A 80 -17.07 -6.09 27.32
C MET A 80 -16.18 -5.28 28.27
N VAL A 81 -15.73 -5.89 29.35
CA VAL A 81 -14.74 -5.29 30.24
C VAL A 81 -13.36 -5.56 29.65
N LEU A 82 -12.74 -4.53 29.12
CA LEU A 82 -11.34 -4.57 28.68
C LEU A 82 -10.45 -4.25 29.88
N ASN A 83 -9.82 -5.26 30.44
CA ASN A 83 -8.78 -5.04 31.44
C ASN A 83 -7.46 -4.86 30.69
N ILE A 84 -7.14 -3.61 30.33
CA ILE A 84 -5.89 -3.26 29.66
C ILE A 84 -4.83 -3.08 30.74
N GLU A 85 -4.22 -4.20 31.14
CA GLU A 85 -2.99 -4.15 31.92
C GLU A 85 -1.89 -3.53 31.08
N GLY A 86 -1.40 -2.37 31.48
CA GLY A 86 -0.27 -1.70 30.81
C GLY A 86 -0.64 -0.55 29.88
N ALA A 87 -1.80 0.08 30.02
CA ALA A 87 -2.01 1.44 29.51
C ALA A 87 -1.00 2.35 30.23
N GLY A 88 0.26 2.29 29.75
CA GLY A 88 1.39 3.03 30.31
C GLY A 88 1.13 4.53 30.24
N LYS A 89 1.69 5.26 31.17
CA LYS A 89 1.74 6.72 31.08
C LYS A 89 2.43 7.08 29.77
N PHE A 90 1.93 8.13 29.11
CA PHE A 90 2.57 8.69 27.92
C PHE A 90 4.07 8.91 28.17
N ASP A 91 4.93 8.34 27.34
CA ASP A 91 6.38 8.45 27.52
C ASP A 91 6.83 9.89 27.21
N THR A 92 7.31 10.58 28.22
CA THR A 92 7.83 11.94 28.14
C THR A 92 9.36 11.99 28.22
N SER A 93 10.04 10.86 27.99
CA SER A 93 11.50 10.84 27.93
C SER A 93 12.02 11.78 26.83
N PRO A 94 13.24 12.34 26.98
CA PRO A 94 13.79 13.20 25.91
C PRO A 94 13.83 12.54 24.55
N LYS A 95 14.08 11.23 24.49
CA LYS A 95 14.08 10.47 23.25
C LYS A 95 12.69 10.39 22.64
N ALA A 96 11.66 10.12 23.43
CA ALA A 96 10.28 10.07 22.98
C ALA A 96 9.81 11.44 22.44
N ILE A 97 10.15 12.53 23.13
CA ILE A 97 9.83 13.89 22.68
C ILE A 97 10.47 14.19 21.32
N ILE A 98 11.75 13.81 21.13
CA ILE A 98 12.43 13.97 19.83
C ILE A 98 11.66 13.21 18.73
N VAL A 99 11.23 11.97 19.00
CA VAL A 99 10.46 11.17 18.05
C VAL A 99 9.15 11.86 17.71
N TYR A 100 8.38 12.32 18.70
CA TYR A 100 7.09 12.99 18.47
C TYR A 100 7.24 14.27 17.66
N ILE A 101 8.19 15.12 18.02
CA ILE A 101 8.45 16.38 17.29
C ILE A 101 8.86 16.08 15.84
N THR A 102 9.79 15.16 15.64
CA THR A 102 10.24 14.78 14.30
C THR A 102 9.13 14.21 13.47
N PHE A 103 8.30 13.34 14.04
CA PHE A 103 7.14 12.76 13.35
C PHE A 103 6.14 13.84 12.91
N VAL A 104 5.72 14.70 13.85
CA VAL A 104 4.79 15.80 13.55
C VAL A 104 5.36 16.73 12.48
N LEU A 105 6.64 17.09 12.57
CA LEU A 105 7.31 17.94 11.58
C LEU A 105 7.30 17.28 10.20
N CYS A 106 7.66 16.01 10.08
CA CYS A 106 7.66 15.32 8.79
C CYS A 106 6.26 15.24 8.19
N VAL A 107 5.24 14.92 9.01
CA VAL A 107 3.85 14.87 8.54
C VAL A 107 3.39 16.25 8.05
N LEU A 108 3.69 17.31 8.78
CA LEU A 108 3.36 18.69 8.37
C LEU A 108 4.05 19.06 7.06
N LEU A 109 5.34 18.74 6.89
CA LEU A 109 6.07 18.99 5.65
C LEU A 109 5.47 18.20 4.48
N TRP A 110 5.13 16.94 4.64
CA TRP A 110 4.50 16.15 3.58
C TRP A 110 3.10 16.67 3.20
N VAL A 111 2.29 17.05 4.18
CA VAL A 111 0.92 17.57 3.94
C VAL A 111 0.96 18.93 3.25
N THR A 112 1.85 19.83 3.66
CA THR A 112 2.00 21.15 3.04
C THR A 112 2.58 21.08 1.62
N GLY A 113 3.40 20.06 1.36
CA GLY A 113 3.91 19.73 0.03
C GLY A 113 5.02 20.67 -0.48
N LYS A 114 5.70 20.21 -1.52
CA LYS A 114 6.83 20.91 -2.15
C LYS A 114 6.50 22.34 -2.58
N GLY A 115 5.26 22.62 -2.95
CA GLY A 115 4.82 23.96 -3.38
C GLY A 115 4.96 25.04 -2.31
N VAL A 116 4.93 24.68 -1.02
CA VAL A 116 5.03 25.59 0.11
C VAL A 116 6.48 25.80 0.57
N HIS A 117 7.26 24.72 0.69
CA HIS A 117 8.61 24.76 1.29
C HIS A 117 9.73 24.35 0.34
N GLY A 118 9.44 23.92 -0.88
CA GLY A 118 10.43 23.54 -1.89
C GLY A 118 11.16 22.22 -1.67
N ILE A 119 10.89 21.51 -0.55
CA ILE A 119 11.57 20.26 -0.19
C ILE A 119 10.86 19.08 -0.85
N ASN A 120 11.63 18.16 -1.43
CA ASN A 120 11.11 16.93 -2.02
C ASN A 120 10.69 15.93 -0.91
N ASP A 121 9.62 15.17 -1.15
CA ASP A 121 9.08 14.18 -0.20
C ASP A 121 10.12 13.14 0.23
N ASN A 122 11.02 12.73 -0.67
CA ASN A 122 12.12 11.81 -0.34
C ASN A 122 13.15 12.45 0.60
N ALA A 123 13.41 13.76 0.44
CA ALA A 123 14.31 14.49 1.35
C ALA A 123 13.69 14.63 2.74
N ILE A 124 12.37 14.84 2.83
CA ILE A 124 11.65 14.85 4.10
C ILE A 124 11.78 13.48 4.80
N ALA A 125 11.68 12.37 4.05
CA ALA A 125 11.85 11.03 4.60
C ALA A 125 13.24 10.77 5.19
N MET A 126 14.27 11.52 4.78
CA MET A 126 15.62 11.43 5.35
C MET A 126 15.76 12.16 6.69
N ILE A 127 14.86 13.08 7.03
CA ILE A 127 14.92 13.87 8.27
C ILE A 127 14.89 12.96 9.51
N PRO A 128 13.93 12.02 9.67
CA PRO A 128 13.93 11.14 10.83
C PRO A 128 15.21 10.32 10.95
N MET A 129 15.74 9.81 9.84
CA MET A 129 16.97 9.03 9.82
C MET A 129 18.14 9.86 10.36
N ALA A 130 18.32 11.09 9.87
CA ALA A 130 19.37 11.98 10.30
C ALA A 130 19.20 12.41 11.78
N VAL A 131 18.00 12.85 12.17
CA VAL A 131 17.72 13.31 13.53
C VAL A 131 17.91 12.19 14.55
N PHE A 132 17.37 11.00 14.29
CA PHE A 132 17.43 9.87 15.21
C PHE A 132 18.84 9.30 15.34
N ALA A 133 19.63 9.30 14.26
CA ALA A 133 21.03 8.90 14.31
C ALA A 133 21.88 9.91 15.10
N LEU A 134 21.72 11.22 14.85
CA LEU A 134 22.49 12.28 15.52
C LEU A 134 22.16 12.39 17.02
N THR A 135 20.90 12.16 17.37
CA THR A 135 20.44 12.24 18.78
C THR A 135 20.60 10.94 19.57
N GLY A 136 21.05 9.86 18.91
CA GLY A 136 21.17 8.54 19.53
C GLY A 136 19.82 7.91 19.92
N VAL A 137 18.73 8.34 19.30
CA VAL A 137 17.42 7.67 19.39
C VAL A 137 17.52 6.30 18.73
N ILE A 138 18.09 6.25 17.52
CA ILE A 138 18.42 5.00 16.82
C ILE A 138 19.90 4.69 17.03
N THR A 139 20.19 3.46 17.41
CA THR A 139 21.53 2.93 17.65
C THR A 139 21.92 1.89 16.61
N LYS A 140 23.18 1.44 16.60
CA LYS A 140 23.65 0.34 15.74
C LYS A 140 22.84 -0.94 15.96
N LYS A 141 22.39 -1.18 17.20
CA LYS A 141 21.58 -2.37 17.52
C LYS A 141 20.23 -2.31 16.79
N ASP A 142 19.54 -1.17 16.85
CA ASP A 142 18.24 -0.98 16.20
C ASP A 142 18.36 -1.10 14.68
N LEU A 143 19.47 -0.59 14.10
CA LEU A 143 19.74 -0.76 12.66
C LEU A 143 19.95 -2.23 12.27
N ASN A 144 20.60 -3.03 13.12
CA ASN A 144 20.80 -4.45 12.86
C ASN A 144 19.50 -5.26 12.98
N GLU A 145 18.52 -4.79 13.76
CA GLU A 145 17.21 -5.41 13.94
C GLU A 145 16.20 -5.01 12.85
N MET A 146 16.56 -4.09 11.95
CA MET A 146 15.72 -3.74 10.81
C MET A 146 15.57 -4.92 9.83
N SER A 147 14.39 -5.01 9.21
CA SER A 147 14.09 -6.02 8.18
C SER A 147 14.76 -5.66 6.84
N TRP A 148 16.08 -5.83 6.78
CA TRP A 148 16.91 -5.55 5.59
C TRP A 148 16.51 -6.40 4.38
N ASP A 149 15.98 -7.59 4.62
CA ASP A 149 15.43 -8.49 3.61
C ASP A 149 14.31 -7.82 2.80
N VAL A 150 13.43 -7.05 3.45
CA VAL A 150 12.38 -6.29 2.77
C VAL A 150 12.98 -5.20 1.88
N LEU A 151 14.00 -4.48 2.35
CA LEU A 151 14.66 -3.44 1.55
C LEU A 151 15.37 -4.03 0.33
N TRP A 152 16.06 -5.16 0.48
CA TRP A 152 16.69 -5.88 -0.63
C TRP A 152 15.65 -6.44 -1.62
N LEU A 153 14.51 -6.93 -1.14
CA LEU A 153 13.41 -7.38 -1.99
C LEU A 153 12.88 -6.24 -2.87
N VAL A 154 12.64 -5.06 -2.27
CA VAL A 154 12.17 -3.87 -3.00
C VAL A 154 13.21 -3.40 -4.01
N ALA A 155 14.49 -3.32 -3.62
CA ALA A 155 15.58 -2.95 -4.53
C ALA A 155 15.72 -3.94 -5.71
N GLY A 156 15.59 -5.24 -5.42
CA GLY A 156 15.56 -6.30 -6.45
C GLY A 156 14.40 -6.16 -7.43
N GLY A 157 13.22 -5.76 -6.94
CA GLY A 157 12.06 -5.48 -7.78
C GLY A 157 12.26 -4.32 -8.73
N PHE A 158 12.86 -3.22 -8.27
CA PHE A 158 13.22 -2.11 -9.14
C PHE A 158 14.28 -2.53 -10.18
N ALA A 159 15.31 -3.26 -9.75
CA ALA A 159 16.33 -3.80 -10.69
C ALA A 159 15.71 -4.73 -11.74
N LEU A 160 14.74 -5.57 -11.35
CA LEU A 160 13.97 -6.40 -12.27
C LEU A 160 13.20 -5.55 -13.29
N GLY A 161 12.54 -4.48 -12.85
CA GLY A 161 11.81 -3.54 -13.71
C GLY A 161 12.72 -2.88 -14.74
N VAL A 162 13.90 -2.42 -14.31
CA VAL A 162 14.93 -1.87 -15.22
C VAL A 162 15.40 -2.94 -16.21
N GLY A 163 15.68 -4.17 -15.74
CA GLY A 163 16.10 -5.29 -16.58
C GLY A 163 15.05 -5.68 -17.63
N LEU A 164 13.77 -5.74 -17.25
CA LEU A 164 12.66 -6.04 -18.17
C LEU A 164 12.56 -5.01 -19.31
N ASN A 165 12.75 -3.73 -19.00
CA ASN A 165 12.74 -2.68 -20.00
C ASN A 165 14.01 -2.70 -20.87
N ALA A 166 15.19 -2.82 -20.26
CA ALA A 166 16.47 -2.81 -20.98
C ALA A 166 16.64 -4.03 -21.93
N THR A 167 16.10 -5.18 -21.58
CA THR A 167 16.14 -6.39 -22.42
C THR A 167 15.06 -6.45 -23.49
N GLY A 168 14.09 -5.53 -23.45
CA GLY A 168 12.91 -5.56 -24.32
C GLY A 168 11.92 -6.69 -23.98
N LEU A 169 12.15 -7.43 -22.88
CA LEU A 169 11.26 -8.52 -22.47
C LEU A 169 9.85 -8.00 -22.13
N ALA A 170 9.72 -6.84 -21.51
CA ALA A 170 8.43 -6.20 -21.28
C ALA A 170 7.69 -5.96 -22.59
N ALA A 171 8.36 -5.42 -23.60
CA ALA A 171 7.78 -5.19 -24.94
C ALA A 171 7.41 -6.50 -25.65
N HIS A 172 8.19 -7.57 -25.46
CA HIS A 172 7.88 -8.89 -25.99
C HIS A 172 6.62 -9.50 -25.34
N LEU A 173 6.52 -9.44 -24.01
CA LEU A 173 5.34 -9.92 -23.28
C LEU A 173 4.06 -9.16 -23.69
N ILE A 174 4.16 -7.84 -23.87
CA ILE A 174 3.05 -7.01 -24.32
C ILE A 174 2.59 -7.37 -25.73
N LYS A 175 3.53 -7.73 -26.62
CA LYS A 175 3.19 -8.21 -27.98
C LYS A 175 2.57 -9.61 -27.99
N THR A 176 2.99 -10.46 -27.04
CA THR A 176 2.51 -11.85 -26.94
C THR A 176 1.10 -11.91 -26.32
N ILE A 177 0.84 -11.08 -25.31
CA ILE A 177 -0.47 -10.92 -24.69
C ILE A 177 -1.11 -9.67 -25.29
N PRO A 178 -2.24 -9.76 -26.00
CA PRO A 178 -2.80 -8.63 -26.74
C PRO A 178 -3.48 -7.60 -25.80
N PHE A 179 -2.74 -7.07 -24.81
CA PHE A 179 -3.23 -6.06 -23.87
C PHE A 179 -3.78 -4.82 -24.59
N ALA A 180 -3.19 -4.47 -25.74
CA ALA A 180 -3.65 -3.32 -26.53
C ALA A 180 -5.08 -3.51 -27.10
N SER A 181 -5.56 -4.75 -27.21
CA SER A 181 -6.93 -5.05 -27.63
C SER A 181 -7.94 -5.06 -26.47
N TRP A 182 -7.45 -5.00 -25.23
CA TRP A 182 -8.32 -4.96 -24.07
C TRP A 182 -8.91 -3.56 -23.91
N SER A 183 -10.18 -3.50 -23.51
CA SER A 183 -10.75 -2.22 -23.11
C SER A 183 -10.00 -1.67 -21.88
N PRO A 184 -9.93 -0.34 -21.72
CA PRO A 184 -9.25 0.27 -20.55
C PRO A 184 -9.75 -0.30 -19.22
N VAL A 185 -11.05 -0.52 -19.11
CA VAL A 185 -11.67 -1.12 -17.92
C VAL A 185 -11.22 -2.57 -17.73
N ALA A 186 -11.18 -3.37 -18.80
CA ALA A 186 -10.73 -4.75 -18.73
C ALA A 186 -9.25 -4.85 -18.30
N LEU A 187 -8.41 -3.93 -18.76
CA LEU A 187 -7.00 -3.86 -18.35
C LEU A 187 -6.88 -3.55 -16.86
N MET A 188 -7.56 -2.51 -16.37
CA MET A 188 -7.53 -2.12 -14.97
C MET A 188 -8.10 -3.22 -14.06
N VAL A 189 -9.22 -3.81 -14.43
CA VAL A 189 -9.88 -4.90 -13.69
C VAL A 189 -9.01 -6.15 -13.68
N GLY A 190 -8.48 -6.56 -14.83
CA GLY A 190 -7.62 -7.74 -14.95
C GLY A 190 -6.35 -7.62 -14.13
N CYS A 191 -5.65 -6.49 -14.22
CA CYS A 191 -4.47 -6.21 -13.39
C CYS A 191 -4.80 -6.27 -11.89
N GLY A 192 -5.90 -5.65 -11.47
CA GLY A 192 -6.33 -5.66 -10.08
C GLY A 192 -6.68 -7.06 -9.57
N ILE A 193 -7.39 -7.86 -10.35
CA ILE A 193 -7.73 -9.25 -9.97
C ILE A 193 -6.47 -10.11 -9.84
N ILE A 194 -5.54 -10.02 -10.78
CA ILE A 194 -4.27 -10.76 -10.72
C ILE A 194 -3.49 -10.37 -9.45
N CYS A 195 -3.38 -9.06 -9.16
CA CYS A 195 -2.68 -8.58 -7.98
C CYS A 195 -3.36 -9.06 -6.68
N LEU A 196 -4.69 -8.94 -6.58
CA LEU A 196 -5.44 -9.43 -5.42
C LEU A 196 -5.26 -10.95 -5.23
N PHE A 197 -5.36 -11.71 -6.32
CA PHE A 197 -5.18 -13.16 -6.26
C PHE A 197 -3.79 -13.51 -5.75
N MET A 198 -2.74 -12.98 -6.36
CA MET A 198 -1.36 -13.23 -5.97
C MET A 198 -1.07 -12.80 -4.53
N ALA A 199 -1.59 -11.65 -4.10
CA ALA A 199 -1.39 -11.11 -2.76
C ALA A 199 -1.99 -11.99 -1.64
N ASN A 200 -2.93 -12.85 -1.93
CA ASN A 200 -3.45 -13.81 -0.95
C ASN A 200 -2.50 -15.00 -0.71
N PHE A 201 -1.71 -15.38 -1.72
CA PHE A 201 -0.78 -16.52 -1.63
C PHE A 201 0.67 -16.10 -1.39
N MET A 202 0.99 -14.84 -1.68
CA MET A 202 2.28 -14.22 -1.43
C MET A 202 2.10 -13.06 -0.46
N SER A 203 3.20 -12.50 0.06
CA SER A 203 3.09 -11.25 0.81
C SER A 203 2.69 -10.08 -0.10
N HIS A 204 2.04 -9.06 0.47
CA HIS A 204 1.71 -7.82 -0.25
C HIS A 204 2.94 -7.19 -0.91
N THR A 205 4.05 -7.14 -0.17
CA THR A 205 5.33 -6.61 -0.66
C THR A 205 5.86 -7.41 -1.84
N SER A 206 5.90 -8.75 -1.73
CA SER A 206 6.39 -9.62 -2.81
C SER A 206 5.53 -9.50 -4.06
N THR A 207 4.20 -9.44 -3.90
CA THR A 207 3.27 -9.26 -5.02
C THR A 207 3.52 -7.94 -5.74
N ALA A 208 3.60 -6.83 -4.99
CA ALA A 208 3.86 -5.53 -5.58
C ALA A 208 5.24 -5.46 -6.24
N THR A 209 6.27 -5.99 -5.59
CA THR A 209 7.65 -6.00 -6.12
C THR A 209 7.75 -6.76 -7.44
N LEU A 210 7.00 -7.85 -7.57
CA LEU A 210 6.97 -8.65 -8.81
C LEU A 210 6.11 -8.00 -9.90
N LEU A 211 4.89 -7.59 -9.56
CA LEU A 211 3.89 -7.22 -10.56
C LEU A 211 3.93 -5.74 -10.94
N VAL A 212 4.25 -4.82 -10.03
CA VAL A 212 4.25 -3.39 -10.33
C VAL A 212 5.17 -3.01 -11.50
N PRO A 213 6.44 -3.47 -11.57
CA PRO A 213 7.30 -3.14 -12.71
C PRO A 213 6.74 -3.64 -14.04
N ILE A 214 6.16 -4.85 -14.05
CA ILE A 214 5.55 -5.45 -15.25
C ILE A 214 4.32 -4.65 -15.66
N LEU A 215 3.43 -4.38 -14.72
CA LEU A 215 2.18 -3.66 -15.00
C LEU A 215 2.41 -2.17 -15.30
N CYS A 216 3.49 -1.58 -14.79
CA CYS A 216 3.94 -0.25 -15.20
C CYS A 216 4.31 -0.24 -16.69
N ALA A 217 5.10 -1.21 -17.15
CA ALA A 217 5.47 -1.34 -18.56
C ALA A 217 4.24 -1.59 -19.46
N VAL A 218 3.31 -2.44 -19.02
CA VAL A 218 2.02 -2.65 -19.71
C VAL A 218 1.22 -1.35 -19.77
N GLY A 219 1.11 -0.62 -18.66
CA GLY A 219 0.42 0.66 -18.59
C GLY A 219 0.99 1.70 -19.53
N ILE A 220 2.32 1.82 -19.60
CA ILE A 220 3.02 2.74 -20.52
C ILE A 220 2.72 2.36 -21.97
N ALA A 221 2.78 1.09 -22.32
CA ALA A 221 2.49 0.63 -23.68
C ALA A 221 1.01 0.83 -24.10
N CYS A 222 0.11 0.90 -23.14
CA CYS A 222 -1.33 1.11 -23.33
C CYS A 222 -1.79 2.50 -22.87
N GLN A 223 -0.88 3.47 -22.71
CA GLN A 223 -1.18 4.75 -22.07
C GLN A 223 -2.31 5.51 -22.77
N ASP A 224 -2.36 5.48 -24.10
CA ASP A 224 -3.40 6.16 -24.87
C ASP A 224 -4.81 5.63 -24.56
N ASN A 225 -4.91 4.32 -24.29
CA ASN A 225 -6.17 3.69 -23.91
C ASN A 225 -6.59 4.04 -22.48
N LEU A 226 -5.62 4.33 -21.60
CA LEU A 226 -5.88 4.59 -20.18
C LEU A 226 -6.26 6.04 -19.86
N VAL A 227 -6.11 6.98 -20.78
CA VAL A 227 -6.35 8.42 -20.54
C VAL A 227 -7.71 8.68 -19.90
N GLY A 228 -8.76 8.03 -20.38
CA GLY A 228 -10.13 8.18 -19.85
C GLY A 228 -10.37 7.58 -18.45
N LEU A 229 -9.40 6.86 -17.90
CA LEU A 229 -9.45 6.24 -16.56
C LEU A 229 -8.37 6.77 -15.60
N GLY A 230 -7.78 7.94 -15.90
CA GLY A 230 -6.73 8.55 -15.07
C GLY A 230 -5.30 8.07 -15.41
N GLY A 231 -5.14 7.43 -16.58
CA GLY A 231 -3.82 7.07 -17.12
C GLY A 231 -3.10 5.96 -16.36
N VAL A 232 -1.80 5.89 -16.60
CA VAL A 232 -0.89 4.92 -15.95
C VAL A 232 -0.84 5.13 -14.43
N THR A 233 -0.96 6.36 -13.96
CA THR A 233 -1.00 6.68 -12.54
C THR A 233 -2.15 5.98 -11.83
N ALA A 234 -3.37 6.07 -12.38
CA ALA A 234 -4.54 5.40 -11.81
C ALA A 234 -4.41 3.87 -11.84
N LEU A 235 -3.82 3.31 -12.90
CA LEU A 235 -3.52 1.89 -12.97
C LEU A 235 -2.59 1.46 -11.85
N LEU A 236 -1.47 2.16 -11.63
CA LEU A 236 -0.49 1.81 -10.61
C LEU A 236 -1.02 2.00 -9.18
N VAL A 237 -1.82 3.04 -8.92
CA VAL A 237 -2.51 3.21 -7.64
C VAL A 237 -3.49 2.05 -7.40
N SER A 238 -4.26 1.67 -8.40
CA SER A 238 -5.18 0.53 -8.32
C SER A 238 -4.46 -0.78 -8.07
N VAL A 239 -3.31 -1.00 -8.71
CA VAL A 239 -2.43 -2.16 -8.49
C VAL A 239 -1.86 -2.18 -7.08
N ALA A 240 -1.43 -1.02 -6.54
CA ALA A 240 -0.96 -0.90 -5.16
C ALA A 240 -2.05 -1.29 -4.15
N PHE A 241 -3.26 -0.78 -4.33
CA PHE A 241 -4.40 -1.13 -3.49
C PHE A 241 -4.78 -2.60 -3.62
N ALA A 242 -4.85 -3.12 -4.85
CA ALA A 242 -5.13 -4.53 -5.10
C ALA A 242 -4.11 -5.46 -4.42
N SER A 243 -2.82 -5.12 -4.48
CA SER A 243 -1.76 -5.85 -3.79
C SER A 243 -1.89 -5.79 -2.26
N SER A 244 -2.48 -4.72 -1.72
CA SER A 244 -2.70 -4.54 -0.27
C SER A 244 -4.02 -5.13 0.23
N LEU A 245 -4.90 -5.58 -0.67
CA LEU A 245 -6.20 -6.18 -0.36
C LEU A 245 -6.14 -7.70 -0.15
N GLY A 246 -5.00 -8.34 -0.37
CA GLY A 246 -4.79 -9.78 -0.18
C GLY A 246 -4.76 -10.18 1.28
N MET A 247 -5.90 -10.13 1.98
CA MET A 247 -5.99 -10.36 3.42
C MET A 247 -6.80 -11.61 3.81
N SER A 248 -6.92 -12.58 2.88
CA SER A 248 -7.77 -13.77 3.11
C SER A 248 -7.05 -14.90 3.86
N LEU A 249 -5.73 -14.93 3.85
CA LEU A 249 -4.96 -16.01 4.45
C LEU A 249 -4.02 -15.51 5.56
N PRO A 250 -3.71 -16.34 6.56
CA PRO A 250 -2.76 -15.97 7.62
C PRO A 250 -1.38 -15.58 7.10
N ILE A 251 -0.92 -16.21 6.00
CA ILE A 251 0.42 -16.00 5.42
C ILE A 251 0.53 -14.73 4.60
N SER A 252 -0.59 -14.11 4.22
CA SER A 252 -0.58 -12.97 3.28
C SER A 252 0.03 -11.70 3.88
N THR A 253 -0.14 -11.49 5.19
CA THR A 253 0.37 -10.31 5.89
C THR A 253 0.80 -10.58 7.33
N PRO A 254 1.77 -9.80 7.86
CA PRO A 254 2.14 -9.91 9.26
C PRO A 254 0.98 -9.72 10.25
N PRO A 255 0.07 -8.73 10.07
CA PRO A 255 -1.11 -8.60 10.93
C PRO A 255 -2.01 -9.84 10.95
N ASN A 256 -2.20 -10.48 9.78
CA ASN A 256 -2.99 -11.71 9.69
C ASN A 256 -2.30 -12.86 10.42
N ALA A 257 -0.98 -13.03 10.22
CA ALA A 257 -0.20 -14.08 10.89
C ALA A 257 -0.24 -13.91 12.40
N LEU A 258 -0.05 -12.69 12.91
CA LEU A 258 -0.11 -12.40 14.34
C LEU A 258 -1.50 -12.66 14.92
N ALA A 259 -2.57 -12.23 14.26
CA ALA A 259 -3.93 -12.48 14.70
C ALA A 259 -4.26 -13.98 14.71
N HIS A 260 -3.80 -14.73 13.70
CA HIS A 260 -3.98 -16.18 13.63
C HIS A 260 -3.21 -16.91 14.75
N ALA A 261 -1.99 -16.49 15.04
CA ALA A 261 -1.15 -17.06 16.10
C ALA A 261 -1.75 -16.93 17.51
N THR A 262 -2.67 -15.97 17.73
CA THR A 262 -3.39 -15.85 19.01
C THR A 262 -4.38 -17.00 19.27
N GLY A 263 -4.74 -17.77 18.24
CA GLY A 263 -5.77 -18.82 18.31
C GLY A 263 -7.22 -18.30 18.36
N TYR A 264 -7.44 -16.97 18.37
CA TYR A 264 -8.80 -16.38 18.36
C TYR A 264 -9.38 -16.21 16.97
N THR A 265 -8.60 -16.45 15.92
CA THR A 265 -9.04 -16.43 14.51
C THR A 265 -8.67 -17.75 13.83
N ASP A 266 -9.57 -18.22 12.99
CA ASP A 266 -9.32 -19.38 12.15
C ASP A 266 -9.15 -18.98 10.69
N THR A 267 -8.52 -19.83 9.89
CA THR A 267 -8.27 -19.60 8.47
C THR A 267 -9.58 -19.40 7.68
N ASN A 268 -10.65 -20.13 8.03
CA ASN A 268 -11.94 -19.98 7.35
C ASN A 268 -12.58 -18.62 7.62
N GLY A 269 -12.51 -18.12 8.86
CA GLY A 269 -12.99 -16.80 9.22
C GLY A 269 -12.23 -15.70 8.50
N MET A 270 -10.89 -15.82 8.43
CA MET A 270 -10.05 -14.91 7.65
C MET A 270 -10.39 -14.97 6.16
N ALA A 271 -10.53 -16.16 5.58
CA ALA A 271 -10.84 -16.33 4.16
C ALA A 271 -12.20 -15.71 3.81
N LYS A 272 -13.23 -15.98 4.60
CA LYS A 272 -14.57 -15.40 4.35
C LYS A 272 -14.57 -13.87 4.38
N THR A 273 -13.95 -13.28 5.40
CA THR A 273 -13.90 -11.82 5.54
C THR A 273 -12.95 -11.20 4.52
N GLY A 274 -11.77 -11.79 4.32
CA GLY A 274 -10.74 -11.27 3.43
C GLY A 274 -11.13 -11.31 1.96
N VAL A 275 -11.78 -12.39 1.49
CA VAL A 275 -12.26 -12.46 0.09
C VAL A 275 -13.31 -11.38 -0.16
N VAL A 276 -14.31 -11.24 0.71
CA VAL A 276 -15.34 -10.22 0.54
C VAL A 276 -14.74 -8.82 0.60
N MET A 277 -13.84 -8.56 1.56
CA MET A 277 -13.16 -7.26 1.67
C MET A 277 -12.27 -6.98 0.47
N GLY A 278 -11.54 -7.98 -0.03
CA GLY A 278 -10.71 -7.86 -1.22
C GLY A 278 -11.52 -7.44 -2.44
N LEU A 279 -12.64 -8.11 -2.69
CA LEU A 279 -13.54 -7.78 -3.80
C LEU A 279 -14.20 -6.40 -3.64
N CYS A 280 -14.71 -6.09 -2.44
CA CYS A 280 -15.28 -4.77 -2.15
C CYS A 280 -14.24 -3.66 -2.33
N GLY A 281 -13.01 -3.88 -1.86
CA GLY A 281 -11.91 -2.94 -2.01
C GLY A 281 -11.53 -2.71 -3.46
N LEU A 282 -11.45 -3.76 -4.28
CA LEU A 282 -11.20 -3.61 -5.72
C LEU A 282 -12.26 -2.77 -6.40
N VAL A 283 -13.54 -3.10 -6.21
CA VAL A 283 -14.64 -2.36 -6.81
C VAL A 283 -14.61 -0.89 -6.38
N LEU A 284 -14.37 -0.63 -5.10
CA LEU A 284 -14.23 0.72 -4.58
C LEU A 284 -13.04 1.46 -5.18
N SER A 285 -11.89 0.79 -5.32
CA SER A 285 -10.68 1.34 -5.94
C SER A 285 -10.94 1.76 -7.39
N TRP A 286 -11.54 0.89 -8.18
CA TRP A 286 -11.88 1.21 -9.58
C TRP A 286 -12.90 2.34 -9.68
N GLY A 287 -13.94 2.32 -8.85
CA GLY A 287 -14.92 3.41 -8.79
C GLY A 287 -14.28 4.75 -8.46
N MET A 288 -13.36 4.77 -7.49
CA MET A 288 -12.62 5.97 -7.11
C MET A 288 -11.72 6.47 -8.25
N MET A 289 -10.97 5.59 -8.91
CA MET A 289 -10.11 5.99 -10.02
C MET A 289 -10.91 6.57 -11.19
N ILE A 290 -12.06 5.98 -11.51
CA ILE A 290 -12.97 6.50 -12.55
C ILE A 290 -13.53 7.88 -12.17
N LEU A 291 -13.84 8.11 -10.90
CA LEU A 291 -14.34 9.40 -10.41
C LEU A 291 -13.27 10.48 -10.43
N LEU A 292 -12.03 10.13 -10.10
CA LEU A 292 -10.89 11.06 -10.10
C LEU A 292 -10.36 11.37 -11.51
N ALA A 293 -10.67 10.53 -12.49
CA ALA A 293 -10.30 10.74 -13.88
C ALA A 293 -11.19 11.75 -14.63
N LYS A 294 -12.32 12.14 -14.03
CA LYS A 294 -13.26 13.16 -14.57
C LYS A 294 -12.94 14.53 -14.05
#